data_0e1fb5e24f8074732482256561ce37e7
#
_entry.id   0e1fb5e24f8074732482256561ce37e7
#
_cell.length_a   1.000
_cell.length_b   1.000
_cell.length_c   1.000
_cell.angle_alpha   90.00
_cell.angle_beta   90.00
_cell.angle_gamma   90.00
#
_symmetry.space_group_name_H-M   'P 1'
#
loop_
_entity.id
_entity.type
_entity.pdbx_description
1 polymer ?
#
loop_
_entity_poly.entity_id
_entity_poly.type
_entity_poly.pdbx_seq_one_letter_code
_entity_poly.pdbx_strand_id
1 'polypeptide(L)'
;ISTIDKFAQITWKEKTGNLFGKADVYCTKCGFTKSKGHTKHNKGYESIILNESTKADPPELIVQDELHLISGPLGTLTGLYETAIDLLCMRNIDGMQVGPKIIASTATTKSATNQIHKLFDRSETRIFPPQGFSFGDSFFSKEDPDENAGKLYVGICSTGKSGLTILAKISAAILRKTRSLQEKNIYKLDDLDPYYTLVSYFNSTREMGGAFKMFQDSVPGFMQRIYNNFEVEDTAKNRIIQKKSDEVTNDDLIQ
;
A
#
# COMPACT_ATOMS: atom_id res chain seq x y z
N ILE A 1 11.95 -0.99 9.89
CA ILE A 1 10.94 -1.46 8.92
C ILE A 1 11.67 -1.87 7.64
N SER A 2 11.44 -3.07 7.17
CA SER A 2 12.03 -3.58 5.92
C SER A 2 11.04 -4.50 5.21
N THR A 3 11.19 -4.61 3.88
CA THR A 3 10.53 -5.64 3.09
C THR A 3 11.23 -6.98 3.30
N ILE A 4 10.60 -8.09 2.92
CA ILE A 4 11.17 -9.43 3.06
C ILE A 4 12.51 -9.58 2.30
N ASP A 5 12.67 -8.93 1.16
CA ASP A 5 13.93 -8.91 0.41
C ASP A 5 15.05 -8.20 1.17
N LYS A 6 14.70 -7.14 1.89
CA LYS A 6 15.63 -6.42 2.78
C LYS A 6 15.97 -7.24 4.02
N PHE A 7 15.01 -7.99 4.53
CA PHE A 7 15.20 -8.90 5.63
C PHE A 7 16.19 -10.01 5.25
N ALA A 8 16.07 -10.61 4.08
CA ALA A 8 17.04 -11.57 3.57
C ALA A 8 18.48 -11.01 3.45
N GLN A 9 18.63 -9.69 3.32
CA GLN A 9 19.94 -9.01 3.28
C GLN A 9 20.53 -8.69 4.67
N ILE A 10 19.79 -8.89 5.74
CA ILE A 10 20.23 -8.59 7.11
C ILE A 10 21.54 -9.31 7.45
N THR A 11 21.69 -10.56 7.05
CA THR A 11 22.87 -11.39 7.32
C THR A 11 24.15 -10.88 6.66
N TRP A 12 24.04 -10.11 5.59
CA TRP A 12 25.18 -9.60 4.83
C TRP A 12 25.70 -8.24 5.32
N LYS A 13 25.00 -7.63 6.28
CA LYS A 13 25.37 -6.31 6.79
C LYS A 13 25.87 -6.38 8.22
N GLU A 14 27.13 -6.13 8.45
CA GLU A 14 27.74 -6.13 9.78
C GLU A 14 26.99 -5.24 10.79
N LYS A 15 26.47 -4.11 10.34
CA LYS A 15 25.68 -3.19 11.17
C LYS A 15 24.39 -3.79 11.72
N THR A 16 23.91 -4.88 11.15
CA THR A 16 22.71 -5.59 11.64
C THR A 16 22.90 -6.13 13.05
N GLY A 17 24.11 -6.53 13.43
CA GLY A 17 24.41 -6.94 14.79
C GLY A 17 24.06 -5.89 15.85
N ASN A 18 24.04 -4.63 15.48
CA ASN A 18 23.68 -3.54 16.40
C ASN A 18 22.23 -3.62 16.88
N LEU A 19 21.33 -4.20 16.07
CA LEU A 19 19.93 -4.44 16.45
C LEU A 19 19.79 -5.46 17.59
N PHE A 20 20.79 -6.29 17.77
CA PHE A 20 20.82 -7.37 18.77
C PHE A 20 21.82 -7.08 19.90
N GLY A 21 22.11 -5.82 20.17
CA GLY A 21 23.02 -5.43 21.25
C GLY A 21 24.48 -5.80 21.01
N LYS A 22 24.91 -6.10 19.79
CA LYS A 22 26.29 -6.51 19.46
C LYS A 22 27.21 -5.33 19.13
N ALA A 23 26.85 -4.10 19.52
CA ALA A 23 27.71 -2.91 19.39
C ALA A 23 28.61 -2.78 20.60
N ASP A 24 29.84 -2.29 20.39
CA ASP A 24 30.83 -2.02 21.45
C ASP A 24 31.01 -0.53 21.71
N VAL A 25 30.61 0.31 20.76
CA VAL A 25 30.82 1.77 20.78
C VAL A 25 29.56 2.46 20.28
N TYR A 26 29.19 3.54 20.96
CA TYR A 26 28.23 4.53 20.43
C TYR A 26 29.00 5.77 19.96
N CYS A 27 28.77 6.21 18.76
CA CYS A 27 29.34 7.41 18.17
C CYS A 27 28.23 8.37 17.74
N THR A 28 28.36 9.63 18.07
CA THR A 28 27.35 10.67 17.74
C THR A 28 27.11 10.82 16.23
N LYS A 29 28.05 10.39 15.38
CA LYS A 29 27.88 10.38 13.92
C LYS A 29 27.41 9.06 13.36
N CYS A 30 27.93 7.94 13.85
CA CYS A 30 27.69 6.61 13.28
C CYS A 30 26.54 5.86 13.95
N GLY A 31 26.12 6.30 15.14
CA GLY A 31 25.26 5.54 16.03
C GLY A 31 26.00 4.38 16.68
N PHE A 32 25.27 3.31 16.99
CA PHE A 32 25.84 2.08 17.52
C PHE A 32 26.70 1.39 16.46
N THR A 33 27.93 1.01 16.85
CA THR A 33 28.91 0.38 15.95
C THR A 33 29.87 -0.53 16.71
N LYS A 34 30.69 -1.29 16.00
CA LYS A 34 31.78 -2.06 16.60
C LYS A 34 33.05 -1.21 16.68
N SER A 35 33.85 -1.42 17.72
CA SER A 35 35.16 -0.80 17.89
C SER A 35 36.10 -1.16 16.74
N LYS A 36 36.10 -2.40 16.30
CA LYS A 36 36.84 -2.88 15.13
C LYS A 36 36.19 -2.35 13.87
N GLY A 37 36.85 -1.42 13.18
CA GLY A 37 36.36 -0.78 11.98
C GLY A 37 35.72 0.61 12.19
N HIS A 38 35.63 1.09 13.45
CA HIS A 38 35.23 2.45 13.71
C HIS A 38 36.39 3.42 13.39
N THR A 39 36.21 4.20 12.34
CA THR A 39 37.17 5.25 11.97
C THR A 39 37.00 6.48 12.87
N LYS A 40 38.09 7.00 13.42
CA LYS A 40 38.06 8.29 14.14
C LYS A 40 37.62 9.39 13.18
N HIS A 41 36.52 10.04 13.53
CA HIS A 41 36.04 11.20 12.77
C HIS A 41 36.86 12.44 13.09
N ASN A 42 36.90 13.40 12.16
CA ASN A 42 37.46 14.72 12.41
C ASN A 42 36.71 15.42 13.55
N LYS A 43 37.39 16.40 14.18
CA LYS A 43 36.94 17.13 15.37
C LYS A 43 35.44 17.39 15.44
N GLY A 44 34.82 17.09 16.58
CA GLY A 44 33.40 17.39 16.88
C GLY A 44 32.48 16.18 17.07
N TYR A 45 32.99 14.97 16.95
CA TYR A 45 32.19 13.76 17.23
C TYR A 45 32.78 12.99 18.42
N GLU A 46 31.91 12.66 19.37
CA GLU A 46 32.26 11.90 20.55
C GLU A 46 31.94 10.43 20.34
N SER A 47 32.75 9.56 20.91
CA SER A 47 32.49 8.12 20.95
C SER A 47 32.62 7.60 22.36
N ILE A 48 31.67 6.78 22.78
CA ILE A 48 31.61 6.18 24.12
C ILE A 48 31.69 4.66 23.94
N ILE A 49 32.58 4.04 24.72
CA ILE A 49 32.64 2.58 24.80
C ILE A 49 31.43 2.10 25.60
N LEU A 50 30.72 1.15 25.05
CA LEU A 50 29.53 0.57 25.68
C LEU A 50 29.91 -0.55 26.64
N ASN A 51 29.32 -0.53 27.80
CA ASN A 51 29.38 -1.62 28.77
C ASN A 51 28.02 -2.39 28.76
N GLU A 52 27.90 -3.46 29.52
CA GLU A 52 26.68 -4.30 29.52
C GLU A 52 25.40 -3.52 29.87
N SER A 53 25.50 -2.47 30.68
CA SER A 53 24.35 -1.63 31.06
C SER A 53 23.98 -0.55 30.02
N THR A 54 24.86 -0.27 29.06
CA THR A 54 24.67 0.76 28.04
C THR A 54 24.49 0.19 26.63
N LYS A 55 24.66 -1.11 26.45
CA LYS A 55 24.31 -1.80 25.21
C LYS A 55 22.81 -1.76 24.99
N ALA A 56 22.41 -1.69 23.73
CA ALA A 56 21.01 -1.81 23.39
C ALA A 56 20.54 -3.25 23.65
N ASP A 57 19.37 -3.38 24.27
CA ASP A 57 18.73 -4.69 24.39
C ASP A 57 18.27 -5.20 23.01
N PRO A 58 18.25 -6.52 22.81
CA PRO A 58 17.68 -7.08 21.59
C PRO A 58 16.17 -6.81 21.51
N PRO A 59 15.59 -6.81 20.30
CA PRO A 59 14.16 -6.55 20.12
C PRO A 59 13.26 -7.47 20.95
N GLU A 60 12.28 -6.88 21.64
CA GLU A 60 11.26 -7.59 22.40
C GLU A 60 10.03 -7.91 21.57
N LEU A 61 9.85 -7.17 20.47
CA LEU A 61 8.71 -7.27 19.57
C LEU A 61 9.20 -7.33 18.13
N ILE A 62 8.71 -8.32 17.40
CA ILE A 62 8.86 -8.45 15.97
C ILE A 62 7.48 -8.30 15.35
N VAL A 63 7.32 -7.32 14.45
CA VAL A 63 6.10 -7.14 13.65
C VAL A 63 6.40 -7.54 12.21
N GLN A 64 5.72 -8.57 11.74
CA GLN A 64 5.90 -9.11 10.41
C GLN A 64 4.63 -8.92 9.58
N ASP A 65 4.75 -8.11 8.54
CA ASP A 65 3.68 -7.90 7.60
C ASP A 65 3.76 -8.90 6.43
N GLU A 66 2.59 -9.19 5.84
CA GLU A 66 2.46 -10.06 4.67
C GLU A 66 3.05 -11.47 4.86
N LEU A 67 2.74 -12.11 5.98
CA LEU A 67 3.25 -13.44 6.33
C LEU A 67 3.04 -14.49 5.20
N HIS A 68 1.98 -14.35 4.41
CA HIS A 68 1.68 -15.27 3.31
C HIS A 68 2.72 -15.25 2.17
N LEU A 69 3.54 -14.20 2.08
CA LEU A 69 4.64 -14.14 1.12
C LEU A 69 5.80 -15.06 1.50
N ILE A 70 5.88 -15.47 2.77
CA ILE A 70 6.89 -16.41 3.26
C ILE A 70 6.45 -17.84 2.94
N SER A 71 6.64 -18.24 1.69
CA SER A 71 6.25 -19.56 1.19
C SER A 71 7.25 -20.07 0.15
N GLY A 72 7.24 -21.38 -0.13
CA GLY A 72 8.13 -22.00 -1.10
C GLY A 72 9.63 -21.81 -0.78
N PRO A 73 10.50 -21.63 -1.79
CA PRO A 73 11.94 -21.47 -1.59
C PRO A 73 12.31 -20.26 -0.73
N LEU A 74 11.58 -19.15 -0.87
CA LEU A 74 11.77 -17.97 -0.02
C LEU A 74 11.42 -18.28 1.43
N GLY A 75 10.36 -19.06 1.65
CA GLY A 75 9.96 -19.51 2.99
C GLY A 75 11.05 -20.33 3.69
N THR A 76 11.74 -21.20 2.98
CA THR A 76 12.85 -21.99 3.53
C THR A 76 14.01 -21.11 3.99
N LEU A 77 14.44 -20.17 3.15
CA LEU A 77 15.52 -19.24 3.52
C LEU A 77 15.11 -18.33 4.67
N THR A 78 13.90 -17.79 4.62
CA THR A 78 13.40 -16.92 5.67
C THR A 78 13.27 -17.66 7.00
N GLY A 79 12.82 -18.92 7.01
CA GLY A 79 12.72 -19.72 8.21
C GLY A 79 14.06 -19.94 8.92
N LEU A 80 15.16 -20.11 8.16
CA LEU A 80 16.50 -20.18 8.73
C LEU A 80 16.91 -18.85 9.37
N TYR A 81 16.59 -17.72 8.76
CA TYR A 81 16.88 -16.40 9.33
C TYR A 81 16.02 -16.09 10.54
N GLU A 82 14.74 -16.45 10.51
CA GLU A 82 13.83 -16.27 11.65
C GLU A 82 14.31 -17.04 12.88
N THR A 83 14.77 -18.28 12.70
CA THR A 83 15.38 -19.05 13.79
C THR A 83 16.60 -18.35 14.37
N ALA A 84 17.48 -17.83 13.53
CA ALA A 84 18.66 -17.10 13.98
C ALA A 84 18.29 -15.80 14.70
N ILE A 85 17.31 -15.05 14.21
CA ILE A 85 16.84 -13.82 14.83
C ILE A 85 16.16 -14.11 16.16
N ASP A 86 15.34 -15.15 16.24
CA ASP A 86 14.69 -15.55 17.48
C ASP A 86 15.74 -15.86 18.56
N LEU A 87 16.77 -16.63 18.23
CA LEU A 87 17.89 -16.90 19.12
C LEU A 87 18.66 -15.63 19.55
N LEU A 88 18.88 -14.69 18.62
CA LEU A 88 19.55 -13.42 18.91
C LEU A 88 18.72 -12.49 19.78
N CYS A 89 17.39 -12.65 19.76
CA CYS A 89 16.44 -11.89 20.57
C CYS A 89 16.14 -12.55 21.93
N MET A 90 16.63 -13.80 22.18
CA MET A 90 16.45 -14.48 23.46
C MET A 90 17.08 -13.71 24.60
N ARG A 91 16.34 -13.59 25.70
CA ARG A 91 16.78 -12.93 26.94
C ARG A 91 16.56 -13.85 28.12
N ASN A 92 17.42 -13.71 29.12
CA ASN A 92 17.21 -14.39 30.38
C ASN A 92 16.49 -13.43 31.35
N ILE A 93 15.27 -13.77 31.71
CA ILE A 93 14.45 -13.01 32.68
C ILE A 93 14.19 -14.01 33.85
N ASP A 94 14.72 -13.71 35.02
CA ASP A 94 14.55 -14.52 36.23
C ASP A 94 14.89 -16.00 36.02
N GLY A 95 15.93 -16.29 35.24
CA GLY A 95 16.38 -17.64 34.95
C GLY A 95 15.64 -18.36 33.81
N MET A 96 14.63 -17.71 33.22
CA MET A 96 13.88 -18.25 32.08
C MET A 96 14.34 -17.60 30.77
N GLN A 97 14.48 -18.41 29.73
CA GLN A 97 14.73 -17.93 28.38
C GLN A 97 13.42 -17.43 27.75
N VAL A 98 13.37 -16.13 27.48
CA VAL A 98 12.20 -15.47 26.91
C VAL A 98 12.55 -14.91 25.52
N GLY A 99 11.85 -15.38 24.49
CA GLY A 99 11.97 -14.88 23.12
C GLY A 99 11.12 -13.64 22.87
N PRO A 100 11.27 -13.01 21.71
CA PRO A 100 10.47 -11.84 21.32
C PRO A 100 9.01 -12.23 21.09
N LYS A 101 8.11 -11.28 21.36
CA LYS A 101 6.71 -11.39 20.92
C LYS A 101 6.64 -11.16 19.40
N ILE A 102 5.91 -12.03 18.70
CA ILE A 102 5.73 -11.91 17.26
C ILE A 102 4.27 -11.53 16.97
N ILE A 103 4.09 -10.48 16.19
CA ILE A 103 2.81 -10.06 15.63
C ILE A 103 2.94 -10.15 14.11
N ALA A 104 2.12 -10.99 13.48
CA ALA A 104 2.14 -11.16 12.04
C ALA A 104 0.80 -10.78 11.43
N SER A 105 0.81 -10.05 10.30
CA SER A 105 -0.37 -9.81 9.49
C SER A 105 -0.35 -10.70 8.25
N THR A 106 -1.52 -11.11 7.79
CA THR A 106 -1.66 -11.95 6.60
C THR A 106 -3.03 -11.78 5.96
N ALA A 107 -3.07 -11.81 4.62
CA ALA A 107 -4.33 -11.76 3.87
C ALA A 107 -5.17 -13.06 4.01
N THR A 108 -4.54 -14.19 4.37
CA THR A 108 -5.22 -15.49 4.47
C THR A 108 -4.94 -16.16 5.81
N THR A 109 -5.99 -16.55 6.52
CA THR A 109 -5.89 -17.16 7.85
C THR A 109 -5.97 -18.68 7.86
N LYS A 110 -6.46 -19.30 6.76
CA LYS A 110 -6.77 -20.75 6.69
C LYS A 110 -5.61 -21.68 7.08
N SER A 111 -4.36 -21.28 6.84
CA SER A 111 -3.16 -22.04 7.19
C SER A 111 -2.19 -21.29 8.11
N ALA A 112 -2.60 -20.12 8.60
CA ALA A 112 -1.72 -19.22 9.35
C ALA A 112 -1.14 -19.89 10.61
N THR A 113 -1.95 -20.58 11.39
CA THR A 113 -1.49 -21.26 12.63
C THR A 113 -0.39 -22.29 12.33
N ASN A 114 -0.58 -23.12 11.30
CA ASN A 114 0.42 -24.11 10.90
C ASN A 114 1.69 -23.46 10.34
N GLN A 115 1.55 -22.39 9.58
CA GLN A 115 2.67 -21.60 9.05
C GLN A 115 3.47 -20.96 10.19
N ILE A 116 2.80 -20.35 11.15
CA ILE A 116 3.42 -19.70 12.31
C ILE A 116 4.16 -20.73 13.16
N HIS A 117 3.53 -21.88 13.43
CA HIS A 117 4.19 -22.95 14.17
C HIS A 117 5.48 -23.43 13.47
N LYS A 118 5.41 -23.66 12.17
CA LYS A 118 6.58 -24.10 11.40
C LYS A 118 7.68 -23.06 11.25
N LEU A 119 7.31 -21.78 11.20
CA LEU A 119 8.25 -20.69 10.96
C LEU A 119 8.92 -20.20 12.25
N PHE A 120 8.14 -20.08 13.32
CA PHE A 120 8.58 -19.44 14.57
C PHE A 120 8.64 -20.40 15.76
N ASP A 121 8.29 -21.67 15.57
CA ASP A 121 8.22 -22.70 16.64
C ASP A 121 7.41 -22.23 17.87
N ARG A 122 6.27 -21.55 17.61
CA ARG A 122 5.36 -21.10 18.67
C ARG A 122 4.18 -22.04 18.78
N SER A 123 4.01 -22.67 19.93
CA SER A 123 2.89 -23.57 20.24
C SER A 123 1.58 -22.80 20.42
N GLU A 124 1.64 -21.62 21.01
CA GLU A 124 0.48 -20.77 21.22
C GLU A 124 0.39 -19.67 20.16
N THR A 125 -0.66 -19.74 19.36
CA THR A 125 -0.97 -18.75 18.34
C THR A 125 -2.41 -18.31 18.50
N ARG A 126 -2.64 -16.99 18.51
CA ARG A 126 -3.98 -16.41 18.54
C ARG A 126 -4.21 -15.62 17.26
N ILE A 127 -5.32 -15.90 16.60
CA ILE A 127 -5.77 -15.14 15.41
C ILE A 127 -6.61 -13.97 15.90
N PHE A 128 -6.33 -12.80 15.35
CA PHE A 128 -7.05 -11.58 15.63
C PHE A 128 -7.48 -10.91 14.31
N PRO A 129 -8.70 -10.37 14.21
CA PRO A 129 -9.78 -10.47 15.21
C PRO A 129 -10.31 -11.89 15.31
N PRO A 130 -10.85 -12.29 16.49
CA PRO A 130 -11.54 -13.55 16.61
C PRO A 130 -12.77 -13.56 15.70
N GLN A 131 -13.16 -14.75 15.24
CA GLN A 131 -14.36 -14.88 14.39
C GLN A 131 -15.61 -14.44 15.15
N GLY A 132 -16.48 -13.67 14.45
CA GLY A 132 -17.80 -13.33 14.92
C GLY A 132 -18.82 -14.46 14.72
N PHE A 133 -20.07 -14.22 15.07
CA PHE A 133 -21.16 -15.17 14.86
C PHE A 133 -21.62 -15.28 13.42
N SER A 134 -21.33 -14.25 12.61
CA SER A 134 -21.63 -14.20 11.18
C SER A 134 -20.38 -13.91 10.36
N PHE A 135 -20.42 -14.27 9.08
CA PHE A 135 -19.35 -13.96 8.14
C PHE A 135 -19.30 -12.43 7.93
N GLY A 136 -18.12 -11.85 8.05
CA GLY A 136 -17.93 -10.40 7.89
C GLY A 136 -18.05 -9.58 9.18
N ASP A 137 -18.73 -10.11 10.21
CA ASP A 137 -18.86 -9.42 11.50
C ASP A 137 -17.76 -9.84 12.48
N SER A 138 -17.21 -8.85 13.17
CA SER A 138 -16.28 -9.05 14.27
C SER A 138 -16.58 -8.08 15.39
N PHE A 139 -15.87 -8.16 16.51
CA PHE A 139 -15.99 -7.17 17.57
C PHE A 139 -15.69 -5.72 17.08
N PHE A 140 -14.82 -5.59 16.08
CA PHE A 140 -14.31 -4.30 15.58
C PHE A 140 -14.97 -3.81 14.31
N SER A 141 -15.69 -4.67 13.59
CA SER A 141 -16.32 -4.36 12.31
C SER A 141 -17.64 -5.07 12.16
N LYS A 142 -18.60 -4.38 11.59
CA LYS A 142 -19.87 -4.95 11.15
C LYS A 142 -20.01 -4.72 9.67
N GLU A 143 -20.59 -5.69 8.99
CA GLU A 143 -20.99 -5.53 7.59
C GLU A 143 -22.13 -4.51 7.52
N ASP A 144 -22.00 -3.52 6.64
CA ASP A 144 -23.06 -2.57 6.37
C ASP A 144 -24.08 -3.23 5.43
N PRO A 145 -25.33 -3.43 5.86
CA PRO A 145 -26.35 -4.06 5.01
C PRO A 145 -26.88 -3.13 3.91
N ASP A 146 -26.38 -1.89 3.79
CA ASP A 146 -26.80 -1.00 2.71
C ASP A 146 -26.28 -1.53 1.36
N GLU A 147 -27.19 -2.15 0.60
CA GLU A 147 -26.93 -2.69 -0.73
C GLU A 147 -26.42 -1.64 -1.74
N ASN A 148 -26.63 -0.36 -1.45
CA ASN A 148 -26.17 0.76 -2.30
C ASN A 148 -24.74 1.22 -1.99
N ALA A 149 -24.17 0.81 -0.86
CA ALA A 149 -22.82 1.19 -0.42
C ALA A 149 -21.71 0.30 -0.98
N GLY A 150 -22.00 -0.59 -1.91
CA GLY A 150 -21.06 -1.55 -2.47
C GLY A 150 -20.03 -0.93 -3.43
N LYS A 151 -18.93 -1.66 -3.66
CA LYS A 151 -17.93 -1.32 -4.68
C LYS A 151 -18.40 -1.81 -6.05
N LEU A 152 -18.44 -0.92 -7.03
CA LEU A 152 -18.70 -1.28 -8.42
C LEU A 152 -17.41 -1.75 -9.10
N TYR A 153 -17.39 -3.00 -9.55
CA TYR A 153 -16.31 -3.57 -10.35
C TYR A 153 -16.68 -3.54 -11.82
N VAL A 154 -15.91 -2.84 -12.64
CA VAL A 154 -16.11 -2.73 -14.08
C VAL A 154 -14.94 -3.37 -14.81
N GLY A 155 -15.18 -4.49 -15.48
CA GLY A 155 -14.22 -5.14 -16.37
C GLY A 155 -14.21 -4.48 -17.75
N ILE A 156 -13.05 -4.02 -18.21
CA ILE A 156 -12.91 -3.42 -19.54
C ILE A 156 -11.89 -4.22 -20.33
N CYS A 157 -12.37 -4.83 -21.42
CA CYS A 157 -11.54 -5.54 -22.38
C CYS A 157 -11.66 -4.88 -23.76
N SER A 158 -10.54 -4.62 -24.41
CA SER A 158 -10.52 -4.08 -25.78
C SER A 158 -9.58 -4.88 -26.64
N THR A 159 -10.08 -5.45 -27.69
CA THR A 159 -9.30 -6.12 -28.72
C THR A 159 -8.53 -5.10 -29.58
N GLY A 160 -7.29 -5.42 -29.95
CA GLY A 160 -6.50 -4.61 -30.87
C GLY A 160 -5.85 -3.33 -30.31
N LYS A 161 -5.86 -3.13 -28.99
CA LYS A 161 -5.17 -2.02 -28.32
C LYS A 161 -4.39 -2.50 -27.11
N SER A 162 -3.28 -1.82 -26.79
CA SER A 162 -2.51 -2.14 -25.59
C SER A 162 -3.27 -1.75 -24.32
N GLY A 163 -3.07 -2.52 -23.24
CA GLY A 163 -3.69 -2.22 -21.94
C GLY A 163 -3.39 -0.81 -21.44
N LEU A 164 -2.18 -0.30 -21.66
CA LEU A 164 -1.80 1.06 -21.31
C LEU A 164 -2.61 2.11 -22.08
N THR A 165 -2.84 1.90 -23.38
CA THR A 165 -3.66 2.81 -24.18
C THR A 165 -5.12 2.84 -23.70
N ILE A 166 -5.64 1.69 -23.30
CA ILE A 166 -6.99 1.58 -22.76
C ILE A 166 -7.06 2.29 -21.42
N LEU A 167 -6.10 2.05 -20.53
CA LEU A 167 -6.00 2.70 -19.24
C LEU A 167 -5.99 4.22 -19.38
N ALA A 168 -5.18 4.78 -20.30
CA ALA A 168 -5.13 6.23 -20.53
C ALA A 168 -6.46 6.80 -21.02
N LYS A 169 -7.17 6.09 -21.90
CA LYS A 169 -8.46 6.53 -22.41
C LYS A 169 -9.55 6.50 -21.33
N ILE A 170 -9.57 5.44 -20.52
CA ILE A 170 -10.52 5.31 -19.41
C ILE A 170 -10.26 6.39 -18.38
N SER A 171 -8.99 6.61 -18.02
CA SER A 171 -8.60 7.67 -17.08
C SER A 171 -9.02 9.05 -17.59
N ALA A 172 -8.78 9.32 -18.87
CA ALA A 172 -9.22 10.57 -19.49
C ALA A 172 -10.74 10.72 -19.46
N ALA A 173 -11.48 9.64 -19.69
CA ALA A 173 -12.96 9.67 -19.67
C ALA A 173 -13.50 9.94 -18.27
N ILE A 174 -12.98 9.27 -17.24
CA ILE A 174 -13.39 9.47 -15.85
C ILE A 174 -13.08 10.90 -15.42
N LEU A 175 -11.83 11.33 -15.56
CA LEU A 175 -11.40 12.66 -15.14
C LEU A 175 -12.14 13.77 -15.87
N ARG A 176 -12.35 13.66 -17.17
CA ARG A 176 -13.11 14.66 -17.93
C ARG A 176 -14.58 14.67 -17.55
N LYS A 177 -15.20 13.51 -17.33
CA LYS A 177 -16.61 13.43 -16.93
C LYS A 177 -16.82 14.04 -15.55
N THR A 178 -15.96 13.75 -14.60
CA THR A 178 -16.01 14.36 -13.25
C THR A 178 -15.94 15.87 -13.34
N ARG A 179 -15.01 16.41 -14.13
CA ARG A 179 -14.87 17.84 -14.33
C ARG A 179 -16.09 18.46 -15.01
N SER A 180 -16.63 17.82 -16.03
CA SER A 180 -17.85 18.26 -16.72
C SER A 180 -19.06 18.33 -15.79
N LEU A 181 -19.24 17.33 -14.92
CA LEU A 181 -20.33 17.31 -13.94
C LEU A 181 -20.18 18.43 -12.89
N GLN A 182 -18.97 18.75 -12.50
CA GLN A 182 -18.66 19.89 -11.63
C GLN A 182 -18.97 21.22 -12.33
N GLU A 183 -18.47 21.41 -13.56
CA GLU A 183 -18.69 22.63 -14.35
C GLU A 183 -20.18 22.91 -14.59
N LYS A 184 -20.98 21.86 -14.73
CA LYS A 184 -22.45 21.95 -14.91
C LYS A 184 -23.24 22.06 -13.61
N ASN A 185 -22.58 22.00 -12.43
CA ASN A 185 -23.19 22.02 -11.09
C ASN A 185 -24.32 20.98 -10.92
N ILE A 186 -24.17 19.79 -11.53
CA ILE A 186 -25.20 18.72 -11.49
C ILE A 186 -25.18 18.01 -10.14
N TYR A 187 -23.99 17.89 -9.53
CA TYR A 187 -23.77 17.21 -8.26
C TYR A 187 -23.05 18.12 -7.28
N LYS A 188 -23.22 17.88 -5.98
CA LYS A 188 -22.43 18.55 -4.94
C LYS A 188 -20.97 18.14 -5.04
N LEU A 189 -20.07 19.00 -4.57
CA LEU A 189 -18.63 18.71 -4.55
C LEU A 189 -18.30 17.44 -3.77
N ASP A 190 -18.96 17.23 -2.64
CA ASP A 190 -18.75 16.04 -1.79
C ASP A 190 -19.10 14.72 -2.52
N ASP A 191 -20.11 14.75 -3.41
CA ASP A 191 -20.50 13.58 -4.21
C ASP A 191 -19.48 13.27 -5.31
N LEU A 192 -18.75 14.28 -5.78
CA LEU A 192 -17.74 14.17 -6.84
C LEU A 192 -16.33 13.89 -6.30
N ASP A 193 -16.07 14.20 -5.03
CA ASP A 193 -14.76 14.09 -4.40
C ASP A 193 -14.10 12.70 -4.60
N PRO A 194 -14.79 11.58 -4.45
CA PRO A 194 -14.22 10.24 -4.67
C PRO A 194 -13.67 10.01 -6.09
N TYR A 195 -14.09 10.80 -7.08
CA TYR A 195 -13.70 10.67 -8.49
C TYR A 195 -12.61 11.64 -8.92
N TYR A 196 -12.17 12.55 -8.03
CA TYR A 196 -11.06 13.47 -8.31
C TYR A 196 -9.70 12.80 -8.26
N THR A 197 -9.57 11.74 -7.46
CA THR A 197 -8.32 11.00 -7.33
C THR A 197 -8.45 9.64 -7.99
N LEU A 198 -7.66 9.42 -9.04
CA LEU A 198 -7.58 8.14 -9.73
C LEU A 198 -6.32 7.40 -9.28
N VAL A 199 -6.50 6.24 -8.68
CA VAL A 199 -5.38 5.38 -8.24
C VAL A 199 -5.23 4.22 -9.23
N SER A 200 -4.04 4.12 -9.82
CA SER A 200 -3.70 3.04 -10.75
C SER A 200 -2.68 2.09 -10.13
N TYR A 201 -2.94 0.79 -10.22
CA TYR A 201 -2.07 -0.27 -9.71
C TYR A 201 -1.32 -0.94 -10.87
N PHE A 202 -0.03 -1.22 -10.66
CA PHE A 202 0.83 -1.85 -11.64
C PHE A 202 1.60 -3.00 -10.99
N ASN A 203 1.87 -4.04 -11.78
CA ASN A 203 2.62 -5.21 -11.31
C ASN A 203 4.12 -4.94 -11.13
N SER A 204 4.64 -3.90 -11.77
CA SER A 204 6.06 -3.56 -11.68
C SER A 204 6.31 -2.05 -11.78
N THR A 205 7.42 -1.60 -11.21
CA THR A 205 7.89 -0.21 -11.31
C THR A 205 8.20 0.20 -12.75
N ARG A 206 8.58 -0.77 -13.60
CA ARG A 206 8.81 -0.54 -15.03
C ARG A 206 7.51 -0.20 -15.77
N GLU A 207 6.44 -0.94 -15.50
CA GLU A 207 5.12 -0.65 -16.07
C GLU A 207 4.59 0.68 -15.58
N MET A 208 4.74 0.97 -14.28
CA MET A 208 4.38 2.26 -13.68
C MET A 208 5.11 3.43 -14.36
N GLY A 209 6.44 3.31 -14.59
CA GLY A 209 7.21 4.34 -15.28
C GLY A 209 6.75 4.60 -16.72
N GLY A 210 6.43 3.53 -17.47
CA GLY A 210 5.85 3.64 -18.80
C GLY A 210 4.47 4.29 -18.80
N ALA A 211 3.62 3.93 -17.85
CA ALA A 211 2.30 4.51 -17.66
C ALA A 211 2.40 5.99 -17.28
N PHE A 212 3.29 6.36 -16.36
CA PHE A 212 3.48 7.74 -15.93
C PHE A 212 3.76 8.68 -17.11
N LYS A 213 4.71 8.30 -17.97
CA LYS A 213 5.02 9.08 -19.17
C LYS A 213 3.82 9.18 -20.10
N MET A 214 3.12 8.06 -20.34
CA MET A 214 1.95 8.05 -21.19
C MET A 214 0.80 8.91 -20.62
N PHE A 215 0.62 8.92 -19.29
CA PHE A 215 -0.37 9.79 -18.65
C PHE A 215 -0.07 11.26 -18.90
N GLN A 216 1.19 11.67 -18.78
CA GLN A 216 1.59 13.05 -19.06
C GLN A 216 1.38 13.44 -20.54
N ASP A 217 1.76 12.56 -21.46
CA ASP A 217 1.77 12.84 -22.90
C ASP A 217 0.39 12.67 -23.55
N SER A 218 -0.40 11.68 -23.13
CA SER A 218 -1.58 11.24 -23.88
C SER A 218 -2.92 11.59 -23.22
N VAL A 219 -3.02 11.54 -21.89
CA VAL A 219 -4.30 11.76 -21.19
C VAL A 219 -4.87 13.16 -21.46
N PRO A 220 -4.09 14.27 -21.42
CA PRO A 220 -4.61 15.58 -21.73
C PRO A 220 -5.22 15.68 -23.14
N GLY A 221 -4.56 15.07 -24.14
CA GLY A 221 -5.05 15.02 -25.51
C GLY A 221 -6.34 14.21 -25.65
N PHE A 222 -6.49 13.10 -24.91
CA PHE A 222 -7.73 12.33 -24.88
C PHE A 222 -8.86 13.10 -24.20
N MET A 223 -8.59 13.78 -23.10
CA MET A 223 -9.59 14.64 -22.42
C MET A 223 -10.08 15.75 -23.35
N GLN A 224 -9.20 16.38 -24.11
CA GLN A 224 -9.58 17.43 -25.07
C GLN A 224 -10.44 16.87 -26.22
N ARG A 225 -10.15 15.67 -26.72
CA ARG A 225 -10.97 15.01 -27.75
C ARG A 225 -12.36 14.67 -27.23
N ILE A 226 -12.45 14.17 -25.99
CA ILE A 226 -13.74 13.88 -25.35
C ILE A 226 -14.56 15.16 -25.22
N TYR A 227 -13.95 16.25 -24.77
CA TYR A 227 -14.59 17.55 -24.70
C TYR A 227 -15.15 18.00 -26.06
N ASN A 228 -14.32 18.00 -27.10
CA ASN A 228 -14.70 18.46 -28.42
C ASN A 228 -15.81 17.60 -29.06
N ASN A 229 -15.71 16.26 -28.91
CA ASN A 229 -16.62 15.36 -29.62
C ASN A 229 -17.97 15.17 -28.93
N PHE A 230 -18.02 15.20 -27.60
CA PHE A 230 -19.23 14.88 -26.86
C PHE A 230 -19.86 16.08 -26.16
N GLU A 231 -19.06 16.97 -25.59
CA GLU A 231 -19.61 18.06 -24.79
C GLU A 231 -19.97 19.29 -25.62
N VAL A 232 -19.19 19.56 -26.66
CA VAL A 232 -19.50 20.66 -27.61
C VAL A 232 -20.73 20.28 -28.45
N GLU A 233 -20.83 19.02 -28.88
CA GLU A 233 -21.97 18.52 -29.64
C GLU A 233 -23.28 18.55 -28.84
N ASP A 234 -23.24 18.15 -27.57
CA ASP A 234 -24.40 18.24 -26.67
C ASP A 234 -24.85 19.69 -26.45
N THR A 235 -23.91 20.61 -26.32
CA THR A 235 -24.24 22.05 -26.19
C THR A 235 -24.87 22.60 -27.48
N ALA A 236 -24.40 22.15 -28.64
CA ALA A 236 -25.00 22.54 -29.93
C ALA A 236 -26.39 21.95 -30.11
N LYS A 237 -26.58 20.66 -29.75
CA LYS A 237 -27.90 20.00 -29.78
C LYS A 237 -28.89 20.64 -28.82
N ASN A 238 -28.47 20.97 -27.61
CA ASN A 238 -29.32 21.68 -26.63
C ASN A 238 -29.72 23.09 -27.12
N ARG A 239 -28.82 23.82 -27.78
CA ARG A 239 -29.16 25.12 -28.40
C ARG A 239 -30.16 24.97 -29.52
N ILE A 240 -30.06 23.91 -30.34
CA ILE A 240 -31.01 23.65 -31.43
C ILE A 240 -32.39 23.27 -30.88
N ILE A 241 -32.42 22.44 -29.81
CA ILE A 241 -33.68 22.05 -29.15
C ILE A 241 -34.33 23.27 -28.49
N GLN A 242 -33.56 24.12 -27.82
CA GLN A 242 -34.07 25.32 -27.19
C GLN A 242 -34.61 26.31 -28.25
N LYS A 243 -33.91 26.48 -29.38
CA LYS A 243 -34.36 27.31 -30.48
C LYS A 243 -35.65 26.80 -31.13
N LYS A 244 -35.80 25.46 -31.29
CA LYS A 244 -37.04 24.85 -31.76
C LYS A 244 -38.20 25.02 -30.77
N SER A 245 -37.93 24.93 -29.47
CA SER A 245 -38.91 25.17 -28.42
C SER A 245 -39.41 26.63 -28.43
N ASP A 246 -38.49 27.59 -28.63
CA ASP A 246 -38.82 29.01 -28.69
C ASP A 246 -39.59 29.37 -29.99
N GLU A 247 -39.34 28.63 -31.09
CA GLU A 247 -40.10 28.78 -32.36
C GLU A 247 -41.52 28.22 -32.24
N VAL A 248 -41.71 27.08 -31.53
CA VAL A 248 -43.04 26.49 -31.32
C VAL A 248 -43.93 27.33 -30.41
N THR A 249 -43.35 28.00 -29.39
CA THR A 249 -44.11 28.90 -28.51
C THR A 249 -44.53 30.21 -29.20
N ASN A 250 -43.89 30.61 -30.26
CA ASN A 250 -44.28 31.80 -31.04
C ASN A 250 -45.39 31.49 -32.06
N ASP A 251 -45.49 30.25 -32.56
CA ASP A 251 -46.55 29.87 -33.49
C ASP A 251 -47.88 29.55 -32.81
N ASP A 252 -47.86 29.11 -31.53
CA ASP A 252 -49.07 28.81 -30.74
C ASP A 252 -49.74 30.08 -30.17
N LEU A 253 -49.18 31.25 -30.35
CA LEU A 253 -49.73 32.52 -29.88
C LEU A 253 -50.50 33.31 -30.98
N ILE A 254 -50.69 32.73 -32.16
CA ILE A 254 -51.40 33.34 -33.32
C ILE A 254 -52.62 32.51 -33.78
N GLN A 255 -53.28 31.81 -32.89
CA GLN A 255 -54.64 31.23 -33.13
C GLN A 255 -55.64 31.74 -32.12
#